data_fff74268299540fbf6f0fb2d292fcb0b
#
_entry.id   fff74268299540fbf6f0fb2d292fcb0b
#
_cell.length_a   1.000
_cell.length_b   1.000
_cell.length_c   1.000
_cell.angle_alpha   90.00
_cell.angle_beta   90.00
_cell.angle_gamma   90.00
#
_symmetry.space_group_name_H-M   'P 1'
#
loop_
_entity.id
_entity.type
_entity.pdbx_description
1 polymer ?
#
loop_
_entity_poly.entity_id
_entity_poly.type
_entity_poly.pdbx_seq_one_letter_code
_entity_poly.pdbx_strand_id
1 'polypeptide(L)'
;MAEEGPPEPSIDFVPALCFVPRGVAKDRPDKIVLTQAELARIIGDTQQELDEESDDDAEEGENAAEDENDMDVDDHADANSENRDPQDEFQFQEYDNEANANVTSLANIVDAGEQIPDEDEDSEAEDEVIKPSDNLILVGHVQDDAASMEVWVFNQEEEALYTHHDFLLPSFPLCIEWMNHDAGSEKAGNMCAIGCMDPIITIWDLDIQDAIEPTFKLGSKGSRKQNKEQYGHKDAVLDLSWNTNFEHILASGSVDQTVILWDMDEGQPHTTITAFGKQIQSLEFHPQEAQSILTGCADGFVRLFDCRDSEGVNSSSIEWKVDGEVEKVLWHPTQTDYFIVGTNDGTLHYADKRSPGQLLWSVKAHNEEISGVCFNNQMPNLLTSTSTEGTLKVWNFDGTEAKHVYEHEFNMGRLQCMRQCPEDPYTLAFGGEKPPRCAIFNIKNSIAVRRTFGIPDAE
;
A
#
# COMPACT_ATOMS: atom_id res chain seq x y z
N MET A 1 -32.70 30.96 4.15
CA MET A 1 -32.03 29.86 4.83
C MET A 1 -31.80 28.83 3.74
N ALA A 2 -30.57 28.70 3.27
CA ALA A 2 -30.20 27.59 2.40
C ALA A 2 -30.23 26.34 3.26
N GLU A 3 -30.96 25.32 2.86
CA GLU A 3 -30.86 23.98 3.47
C GLU A 3 -29.47 23.46 3.10
N GLU A 4 -28.59 23.34 4.08
CA GLU A 4 -27.37 22.60 3.95
C GLU A 4 -27.77 21.16 3.59
N GLY A 5 -27.33 20.69 2.43
CA GLY A 5 -27.48 19.30 2.04
C GLY A 5 -26.83 18.37 3.09
N PRO A 6 -27.20 17.09 3.15
CA PRO A 6 -26.52 16.15 4.03
C PRO A 6 -25.01 16.20 3.74
N PRO A 7 -24.16 16.18 4.79
CA PRO A 7 -22.71 16.14 4.59
C PRO A 7 -22.35 14.98 3.66
N GLU A 8 -21.45 15.20 2.75
CA GLU A 8 -20.91 14.13 1.90
C GLU A 8 -20.33 13.03 2.80
N PRO A 9 -20.51 11.76 2.47
CA PRO A 9 -19.94 10.68 3.27
C PRO A 9 -18.42 10.81 3.28
N SER A 10 -17.83 10.95 4.47
CA SER A 10 -16.38 10.97 4.63
C SER A 10 -15.77 9.66 4.11
N ILE A 11 -14.75 9.77 3.30
CA ILE A 11 -13.93 8.64 2.84
C ILE A 11 -13.00 8.28 4.00
N ASP A 12 -13.00 7.02 4.44
CA ASP A 12 -12.18 6.60 5.56
C ASP A 12 -12.02 5.07 5.57
N PHE A 13 -10.87 4.58 5.07
CA PHE A 13 -10.63 3.14 4.89
C PHE A 13 -9.14 2.79 4.88
N VAL A 14 -8.85 1.49 5.01
CA VAL A 14 -7.51 0.90 4.96
C VAL A 14 -7.38 0.01 3.72
N PRO A 15 -6.78 0.50 2.61
CA PRO A 15 -6.60 -0.26 1.38
C PRO A 15 -5.48 -1.30 1.43
N ALA A 16 -4.43 -1.04 2.19
CA ALA A 16 -3.24 -1.88 2.22
C ALA A 16 -2.70 -2.04 3.64
N LEU A 17 -2.12 -3.20 3.92
CA LEU A 17 -1.40 -3.46 5.17
C LEU A 17 -0.30 -4.53 4.93
N CYS A 18 0.74 -4.48 5.79
CA CYS A 18 1.84 -5.43 5.76
C CYS A 18 2.35 -5.69 7.17
N PHE A 19 2.76 -6.92 7.48
CA PHE A 19 3.45 -7.23 8.73
C PHE A 19 4.95 -7.04 8.57
N VAL A 20 5.59 -6.57 9.65
CA VAL A 20 7.05 -6.60 9.81
C VAL A 20 7.40 -7.72 10.78
N PRO A 21 8.39 -8.59 10.46
CA PRO A 21 8.82 -9.66 11.35
C PRO A 21 9.37 -9.13 12.69
N ARG A 22 9.23 -9.91 13.75
CA ARG A 22 9.73 -9.58 15.08
C ARG A 22 11.24 -9.39 15.12
N GLY A 23 11.69 -8.43 15.94
CA GLY A 23 13.10 -8.21 16.26
C GLY A 23 13.92 -7.60 15.13
N VAL A 24 13.27 -7.07 14.08
CA VAL A 24 13.93 -6.34 12.98
C VAL A 24 14.02 -4.85 13.30
N ALA A 25 12.93 -4.26 13.78
CA ALA A 25 12.87 -2.84 14.13
C ALA A 25 13.83 -2.48 15.25
N LYS A 26 14.34 -1.26 15.25
CA LYS A 26 15.07 -0.70 16.40
C LYS A 26 14.14 -0.60 17.60
N ASP A 27 14.67 -0.87 18.79
CA ASP A 27 13.94 -0.70 20.05
C ASP A 27 13.38 0.73 20.20
N ARG A 28 14.11 1.71 19.69
CA ARG A 28 13.70 3.11 19.61
C ARG A 28 14.09 3.65 18.23
N PRO A 29 13.14 3.89 17.35
CA PRO A 29 13.39 4.56 16.09
C PRO A 29 13.98 5.94 16.26
N ASP A 30 14.84 6.36 15.33
CA ASP A 30 15.51 7.65 15.38
C ASP A 30 14.52 8.78 15.07
N LYS A 31 14.53 9.86 15.89
CA LYS A 31 13.72 11.06 15.63
C LYS A 31 14.50 12.02 14.73
N ILE A 32 13.89 12.46 13.62
CA ILE A 32 14.49 13.49 12.78
C ILE A 32 14.24 14.87 13.39
N VAL A 33 15.33 15.63 13.58
CA VAL A 33 15.26 17.05 13.92
C VAL A 33 15.70 17.85 12.71
N LEU A 34 14.74 18.37 11.96
CA LEU A 34 15.02 19.17 10.77
C LEU A 34 15.59 20.53 11.16
N THR A 35 16.64 20.92 10.45
CA THR A 35 17.13 22.30 10.51
C THR A 35 16.19 23.23 9.71
N GLN A 36 16.20 24.54 10.06
CA GLN A 36 15.41 25.52 9.28
C GLN A 36 15.75 25.55 7.79
N ALA A 37 16.99 25.23 7.44
CA ALA A 37 17.42 25.18 6.04
C ALA A 37 16.86 23.97 5.29
N GLU A 38 16.79 22.81 5.94
CA GLU A 38 16.19 21.60 5.39
C GLU A 38 14.68 21.76 5.24
N LEU A 39 14.01 22.32 6.25
CA LEU A 39 12.58 22.61 6.17
C LEU A 39 12.26 23.60 5.03
N ALA A 40 13.04 24.67 4.87
CA ALA A 40 12.86 25.62 3.77
C ALA A 40 13.11 24.98 2.39
N ARG A 41 14.05 24.01 2.29
CA ARG A 41 14.28 23.25 1.05
C ARG A 41 13.06 22.39 0.73
N ILE A 42 12.57 21.60 1.69
CA ILE A 42 11.40 20.72 1.51
C ILE A 42 10.17 21.52 1.07
N ILE A 43 9.88 22.63 1.75
CA ILE A 43 8.76 23.52 1.38
C ILE A 43 8.94 24.07 -0.03
N GLY A 44 10.17 24.45 -0.41
CA GLY A 44 10.45 24.94 -1.74
C GLY A 44 10.30 23.89 -2.83
N ASP A 45 10.75 22.67 -2.58
CA ASP A 45 10.65 21.54 -3.50
C ASP A 45 9.18 21.11 -3.68
N THR A 46 8.40 21.04 -2.59
CA THR A 46 6.95 20.74 -2.64
C THR A 46 6.16 21.82 -3.38
N GLN A 47 6.47 23.10 -3.15
CA GLN A 47 5.81 24.20 -3.82
C GLN A 47 6.08 24.17 -5.32
N GLN A 48 7.29 23.79 -5.72
CA GLN A 48 7.66 23.64 -7.12
C GLN A 48 6.96 22.46 -7.78
N GLU A 49 6.82 21.32 -7.10
CA GLU A 49 6.05 20.16 -7.60
C GLU A 49 4.57 20.54 -7.82
N LEU A 50 3.94 21.25 -6.90
CA LEU A 50 2.55 21.72 -7.01
C LEU A 50 2.35 22.71 -8.17
N ASP A 51 3.29 23.64 -8.38
CA ASP A 51 3.25 24.58 -9.49
C ASP A 51 3.40 23.89 -10.85
N GLU A 52 4.14 22.78 -10.91
CA GLU A 52 4.32 21.97 -12.12
C GLU A 52 3.05 21.17 -12.44
N GLU A 53 2.41 20.55 -11.45
CA GLU A 53 1.16 19.80 -11.63
C GLU A 53 0.01 20.71 -12.08
N SER A 54 -0.11 21.91 -11.51
CA SER A 54 -1.16 22.86 -11.89
C SER A 54 -1.04 23.38 -13.33
N ASP A 55 0.17 23.45 -13.87
CA ASP A 55 0.43 23.89 -15.25
C ASP A 55 0.18 22.76 -16.27
N ASP A 56 0.48 21.48 -15.92
CA ASP A 56 0.22 20.34 -16.79
C ASP A 56 -1.29 20.09 -16.93
N ASP A 57 -2.07 20.22 -15.86
CA ASP A 57 -3.54 20.13 -15.90
C ASP A 57 -4.17 21.25 -16.76
N ALA A 58 -3.58 22.45 -16.78
CA ALA A 58 -4.04 23.55 -17.60
C ALA A 58 -3.78 23.32 -19.11
N GLU A 59 -2.65 22.68 -19.47
CA GLU A 59 -2.34 22.36 -20.87
C GLU A 59 -3.18 21.18 -21.42
N GLU A 60 -3.52 20.18 -20.58
CA GLU A 60 -4.44 19.12 -20.98
C GLU A 60 -5.87 19.62 -21.20
N GLY A 61 -6.32 20.62 -20.41
CA GLY A 61 -7.60 21.29 -20.57
C GLY A 61 -7.70 22.11 -21.86
N GLU A 62 -6.61 22.73 -22.34
CA GLU A 62 -6.60 23.47 -23.60
C GLU A 62 -6.60 22.55 -24.83
N ASN A 63 -5.92 21.41 -24.78
CA ASN A 63 -5.92 20.44 -25.90
C ASN A 63 -7.25 19.70 -26.05
N ALA A 64 -8.07 19.59 -25.00
CA ALA A 64 -9.41 19.02 -25.06
C ALA A 64 -10.47 20.00 -25.61
N ALA A 65 -10.17 21.30 -25.61
CA ALA A 65 -11.11 22.36 -26.05
C ALA A 65 -11.01 22.73 -27.54
N GLU A 66 -10.03 22.22 -28.28
CA GLU A 66 -9.87 22.55 -29.72
C GLU A 66 -10.72 21.69 -30.67
N ASP A 67 -11.42 20.66 -30.20
CA ASP A 67 -12.19 19.75 -31.08
C ASP A 67 -13.71 20.00 -31.09
N GLU A 68 -14.23 21.00 -30.36
CA GLU A 68 -15.65 21.38 -30.39
C GLU A 68 -15.86 22.90 -30.50
N ASN A 69 -15.61 23.47 -31.64
CA ASN A 69 -16.18 24.80 -31.94
C ASN A 69 -16.51 24.99 -33.42
N ASP A 70 -17.76 24.71 -33.75
CA ASP A 70 -18.45 25.36 -34.86
C ASP A 70 -19.92 25.56 -34.46
N MET A 71 -20.24 26.74 -33.89
CA MET A 71 -21.57 27.37 -33.95
C MET A 71 -21.51 28.80 -33.40
N ASP A 72 -21.82 29.72 -34.34
CA ASP A 72 -22.12 31.12 -34.15
C ASP A 72 -23.12 31.41 -33.03
N VAL A 73 -22.96 32.52 -32.29
CA VAL A 73 -24.03 33.52 -31.97
C VAL A 73 -23.49 34.79 -31.33
N ASP A 74 -23.73 35.91 -32.03
CA ASP A 74 -24.05 37.29 -31.65
C ASP A 74 -23.69 37.88 -30.24
N ASP A 75 -22.93 38.92 -30.39
CA ASP A 75 -22.79 40.24 -29.81
C ASP A 75 -23.88 40.75 -28.85
N HIS A 76 -23.48 41.11 -27.61
CA HIS A 76 -23.95 42.30 -26.89
C HIS A 76 -22.97 42.72 -25.79
N ALA A 77 -22.33 43.88 -26.03
CA ALA A 77 -21.55 44.62 -25.07
C ALA A 77 -22.42 45.18 -23.93
N ASP A 78 -21.93 45.10 -22.70
CA ASP A 78 -22.16 46.19 -21.73
C ASP A 78 -20.97 46.34 -20.78
N ALA A 79 -20.47 47.56 -20.70
CA ALA A 79 -19.32 47.97 -19.94
C ALA A 79 -19.77 48.44 -18.54
N ASN A 80 -19.18 47.91 -17.51
CA ASN A 80 -18.73 48.57 -16.28
C ASN A 80 -18.53 47.55 -15.14
N SER A 81 -17.31 47.27 -14.78
CA SER A 81 -17.00 46.98 -13.39
C SER A 81 -15.53 47.25 -13.12
N GLU A 82 -15.33 47.98 -12.08
CA GLU A 82 -14.10 48.47 -11.51
C GLU A 82 -13.11 47.32 -11.19
N ASN A 83 -11.83 47.62 -11.40
CA ASN A 83 -10.66 46.86 -10.97
C ASN A 83 -10.82 46.35 -9.53
N ARG A 84 -11.00 45.05 -9.37
CA ARG A 84 -10.66 44.32 -8.16
C ARG A 84 -9.73 43.20 -8.57
N ASP A 85 -8.55 43.23 -7.96
CA ASP A 85 -7.52 42.19 -8.10
C ASP A 85 -8.04 40.87 -7.52
N PRO A 86 -8.12 39.75 -8.27
CA PRO A 86 -8.70 38.50 -7.78
C PRO A 86 -7.80 37.74 -6.78
N GLN A 87 -6.63 38.27 -6.43
CA GLN A 87 -5.63 37.55 -5.63
C GLN A 87 -5.64 37.81 -4.13
N ASP A 88 -6.57 38.61 -3.57
CA ASP A 88 -6.55 38.92 -2.14
C ASP A 88 -7.90 38.70 -1.43
N GLU A 89 -8.59 37.58 -1.75
CA GLU A 89 -9.85 37.22 -1.09
C GLU A 89 -9.68 36.78 0.39
N PHE A 90 -8.45 36.46 0.81
CA PHE A 90 -8.12 35.97 2.15
C PHE A 90 -7.24 36.88 3.00
N GLN A 91 -6.91 38.11 2.56
CA GLN A 91 -6.13 39.11 3.34
C GLN A 91 -4.80 38.58 3.90
N PHE A 92 -4.07 37.76 3.14
CA PHE A 92 -2.79 37.19 3.59
C PHE A 92 -1.69 38.24 3.84
N GLN A 93 -1.81 39.43 3.31
CA GLN A 93 -0.84 40.52 3.57
C GLN A 93 -0.92 41.14 4.98
N GLU A 94 -2.02 40.92 5.72
CA GLU A 94 -2.12 41.34 7.11
C GLU A 94 -1.53 40.28 8.07
N TYR A 95 -1.43 39.01 7.66
CA TYR A 95 -0.85 37.94 8.49
C TYR A 95 0.66 38.07 8.72
N ASP A 96 1.41 38.60 7.75
CA ASP A 96 2.85 38.81 7.88
C ASP A 96 3.23 39.87 8.95
N ASN A 97 2.31 40.79 9.28
CA ASN A 97 2.55 41.76 10.33
C ASN A 97 2.17 41.29 11.72
N GLU A 98 1.27 40.30 11.86
CA GLU A 98 0.90 39.72 13.16
C GLU A 98 1.83 38.56 13.56
N ALA A 99 2.37 37.79 12.60
CA ALA A 99 3.31 36.70 12.87
C ALA A 99 4.60 37.19 13.55
N ASN A 100 5.10 38.37 13.20
CA ASN A 100 6.28 38.96 13.84
C ASN A 100 6.02 39.50 15.26
N ALA A 101 4.77 39.72 15.66
CA ALA A 101 4.43 40.18 17.00
C ALA A 101 4.21 39.01 18.00
N ASN A 102 3.79 37.86 17.51
CA ASN A 102 3.46 36.71 18.36
C ASN A 102 4.63 35.73 18.58
N VAL A 103 5.60 35.66 17.64
CA VAL A 103 6.77 34.78 17.80
C VAL A 103 7.69 35.22 18.96
N THR A 104 7.75 36.53 19.27
CA THR A 104 8.49 37.04 20.44
C THR A 104 7.77 36.79 21.76
N SER A 105 6.48 36.50 21.76
CA SER A 105 5.67 36.23 22.96
C SER A 105 5.72 34.75 23.39
N LEU A 106 5.84 33.82 22.44
CA LEU A 106 5.94 32.38 22.74
C LEU A 106 7.34 32.00 23.27
N ALA A 107 8.39 32.68 22.81
CA ALA A 107 9.76 32.43 23.29
C ALA A 107 10.01 32.85 24.77
N ASN A 108 9.09 33.60 25.38
CA ASN A 108 9.20 34.06 26.75
C ASN A 108 8.33 33.27 27.76
N ILE A 109 7.64 32.23 27.33
CA ILE A 109 6.80 31.40 28.22
C ILE A 109 7.54 30.15 28.71
N VAL A 110 8.73 29.87 28.16
CA VAL A 110 9.58 28.76 28.65
C VAL A 110 10.74 29.29 29.46
N ASP A 111 10.46 29.97 30.57
CA ASP A 111 11.41 30.11 31.64
C ASP A 111 10.67 30.19 32.99
N ALA A 112 10.99 29.24 33.77
CA ALA A 112 10.95 29.11 35.21
C ALA A 112 10.28 27.85 35.71
N GLY A 113 11.03 26.77 35.81
CA GLY A 113 11.10 25.96 37.00
C GLY A 113 9.84 25.73 37.82
N GLU A 114 8.80 25.08 37.25
CA GLU A 114 7.96 24.19 38.02
C GLU A 114 8.08 22.81 37.38
N GLN A 115 8.93 21.97 37.97
CA GLN A 115 8.87 20.53 37.76
C GLN A 115 7.54 20.07 38.38
N ILE A 116 6.50 19.97 37.57
CA ILE A 116 5.37 19.12 37.88
C ILE A 116 5.94 17.70 37.76
N PRO A 117 5.83 16.85 38.77
CA PRO A 117 6.21 15.44 38.61
C PRO A 117 5.14 14.84 37.70
N ASP A 118 5.46 14.66 36.43
CA ASP A 118 4.63 13.92 35.49
C ASP A 118 4.72 12.44 35.85
N GLU A 119 3.72 11.96 36.60
CA GLU A 119 3.49 10.51 36.75
C GLU A 119 3.07 9.88 35.43
N ASP A 120 2.76 10.67 34.37
CA ASP A 120 2.39 10.25 33.05
C ASP A 120 3.61 10.09 32.09
N GLU A 121 4.75 10.75 32.32
CA GLU A 121 5.96 10.63 31.48
C GLU A 121 6.54 9.19 31.46
N ASP A 122 6.36 8.39 32.52
CA ASP A 122 6.86 7.00 32.55
C ASP A 122 6.04 6.08 31.67
N SER A 123 4.73 6.34 31.47
CA SER A 123 3.88 5.50 30.61
C SER A 123 4.05 5.82 29.13
N GLU A 124 4.19 7.09 28.76
CA GLU A 124 4.49 7.49 27.38
C GLU A 124 5.88 7.01 26.94
N ALA A 125 6.86 7.00 27.85
CA ALA A 125 8.20 6.49 27.57
C ALA A 125 8.26 4.96 27.37
N GLU A 126 7.31 4.21 27.91
CA GLU A 126 7.20 2.77 27.68
C GLU A 126 6.57 2.47 26.30
N ASP A 127 5.61 3.27 25.84
CA ASP A 127 4.96 3.13 24.55
C ASP A 127 5.87 3.54 23.36
N GLU A 128 6.93 4.33 23.63
CA GLU A 128 7.98 4.65 22.65
C GLU A 128 8.96 3.49 22.39
N VAL A 129 8.91 2.40 23.15
CA VAL A 129 9.85 1.29 23.04
C VAL A 129 9.21 0.09 22.35
N ILE A 130 9.71 -0.23 21.18
CA ILE A 130 9.34 -1.47 20.45
C ILE A 130 10.09 -2.65 21.07
N LYS A 131 9.35 -3.57 21.66
CA LYS A 131 9.94 -4.76 22.31
C LYS A 131 10.30 -5.81 21.24
N PRO A 132 11.33 -6.65 21.46
CA PRO A 132 11.64 -7.74 20.53
C PRO A 132 10.51 -8.79 20.37
N SER A 133 9.53 -8.82 21.26
CA SER A 133 8.32 -9.65 21.19
C SER A 133 7.22 -9.04 20.32
N ASP A 134 7.35 -7.79 19.95
CA ASP A 134 6.33 -7.07 19.20
C ASP A 134 6.43 -7.34 17.71
N ASN A 135 5.27 -7.44 17.06
CA ASN A 135 5.17 -7.33 15.61
C ASN A 135 4.81 -5.89 15.25
N LEU A 136 5.37 -5.38 14.18
CA LEU A 136 4.83 -4.15 13.59
C LEU A 136 3.85 -4.51 12.48
N ILE A 137 2.83 -3.67 12.34
CA ILE A 137 1.87 -3.72 11.24
C ILE A 137 1.89 -2.36 10.57
N LEU A 138 2.24 -2.33 9.30
CA LEU A 138 2.17 -1.16 8.43
C LEU A 138 0.76 -1.06 7.90
N VAL A 139 0.10 0.05 8.16
CA VAL A 139 -1.30 0.28 7.78
C VAL A 139 -1.36 1.52 6.90
N GLY A 140 -1.66 1.33 5.62
CA GLY A 140 -1.97 2.45 4.74
C GLY A 140 -3.38 2.95 5.06
N HIS A 141 -3.53 4.19 5.47
CA HIS A 141 -4.79 4.78 5.86
C HIS A 141 -5.14 5.94 4.96
N VAL A 142 -6.39 5.99 4.50
CA VAL A 142 -6.95 7.07 3.69
C VAL A 142 -8.09 7.71 4.47
N GLN A 143 -8.01 9.01 4.70
CA GLN A 143 -9.05 9.78 5.35
C GLN A 143 -9.33 11.05 4.55
N ASP A 144 -10.52 11.11 3.94
CA ASP A 144 -10.92 12.14 2.99
C ASP A 144 -9.86 12.32 1.86
N ASP A 145 -9.18 13.45 1.79
CA ASP A 145 -8.13 13.73 0.80
C ASP A 145 -6.71 13.46 1.32
N ALA A 146 -6.58 13.01 2.58
CA ALA A 146 -5.30 12.73 3.19
C ALA A 146 -4.98 11.24 3.16
N ALA A 147 -3.71 10.91 3.00
CA ALA A 147 -3.19 9.55 3.09
C ALA A 147 -2.00 9.51 4.05
N SER A 148 -1.95 8.48 4.87
CA SER A 148 -0.83 8.22 5.77
C SER A 148 -0.47 6.74 5.77
N MET A 149 0.76 6.46 6.16
CA MET A 149 1.16 5.12 6.59
C MET A 149 1.37 5.16 8.10
N GLU A 150 0.61 4.34 8.80
CA GLU A 150 0.68 4.20 10.24
C GLU A 150 1.49 2.94 10.60
N VAL A 151 2.40 3.06 11.54
CA VAL A 151 3.17 1.94 12.10
C VAL A 151 2.54 1.55 13.43
N TRP A 152 1.88 0.40 13.43
CA TRP A 152 1.18 -0.13 14.60
C TRP A 152 2.05 -1.17 15.30
N VAL A 153 2.05 -1.15 16.63
CA VAL A 153 2.64 -2.21 17.47
C VAL A 153 1.55 -3.20 17.84
N PHE A 154 1.85 -4.48 17.60
CA PHE A 154 1.00 -5.59 17.99
C PHE A 154 1.77 -6.56 18.88
N ASN A 155 1.32 -6.71 20.12
CA ASN A 155 1.83 -7.71 21.05
C ASN A 155 0.71 -8.68 21.43
N GLN A 156 0.84 -9.93 20.99
CA GLN A 156 -0.17 -10.94 21.23
C GLN A 156 -0.23 -11.39 22.69
N GLU A 157 0.90 -11.38 23.42
CA GLU A 157 0.98 -11.83 24.81
C GLU A 157 0.38 -10.79 25.78
N GLU A 158 0.57 -9.50 25.47
CA GLU A 158 0.05 -8.38 26.26
C GLU A 158 -1.33 -7.92 25.76
N GLU A 159 -1.86 -8.52 24.66
CA GLU A 159 -3.10 -8.13 23.98
C GLU A 159 -3.09 -6.63 23.59
N ALA A 160 -1.89 -6.08 23.31
CA ALA A 160 -1.72 -4.67 22.96
C ALA A 160 -1.76 -4.47 21.45
N LEU A 161 -2.46 -3.42 21.04
CA LEU A 161 -2.51 -2.94 19.65
C LEU A 161 -2.66 -1.42 19.69
N TYR A 162 -1.63 -0.70 19.23
CA TYR A 162 -1.64 0.77 19.20
C TYR A 162 -0.78 1.32 18.07
N THR A 163 -1.04 2.55 17.65
CA THR A 163 -0.24 3.27 16.67
C THR A 163 0.98 3.85 17.36
N HIS A 164 2.17 3.52 16.88
CA HIS A 164 3.44 4.01 17.41
C HIS A 164 3.82 5.35 16.77
N HIS A 165 3.77 5.43 15.43
CA HIS A 165 4.03 6.65 14.66
C HIS A 165 3.41 6.53 13.26
N ASP A 166 3.39 7.63 12.53
CA ASP A 166 2.84 7.68 11.16
C ASP A 166 3.67 8.60 10.26
N PHE A 167 3.50 8.41 8.95
CA PHE A 167 4.07 9.25 7.90
C PHE A 167 2.97 9.73 6.97
N LEU A 168 3.02 10.97 6.55
CA LEU A 168 2.14 11.47 5.50
C LEU A 168 2.61 10.95 4.14
N LEU A 169 1.67 10.49 3.34
CA LEU A 169 1.93 9.99 1.99
C LEU A 169 1.47 11.02 0.95
N PRO A 170 2.19 11.13 -0.18
CA PRO A 170 1.83 12.09 -1.23
C PRO A 170 0.56 11.69 -2.01
N SER A 171 0.14 10.43 -1.93
CA SER A 171 -1.01 9.87 -2.66
C SER A 171 -1.55 8.64 -1.94
N PHE A 172 -2.76 8.19 -2.31
CA PHE A 172 -3.44 7.07 -1.70
C PHE A 172 -2.66 5.77 -1.89
N PRO A 173 -2.25 5.08 -0.81
CA PRO A 173 -1.54 3.81 -0.88
C PRO A 173 -2.46 2.69 -1.37
N LEU A 174 -1.95 1.85 -2.28
CA LEU A 174 -2.66 0.70 -2.83
C LEU A 174 -2.01 -0.62 -2.42
N CYS A 175 -0.69 -0.61 -2.23
CA CYS A 175 0.08 -1.77 -1.78
C CYS A 175 1.27 -1.35 -0.92
N ILE A 176 1.64 -2.22 0.01
CA ILE A 176 2.78 -2.04 0.92
C ILE A 176 3.54 -3.37 0.96
N GLU A 177 4.86 -3.30 0.75
CA GLU A 177 5.75 -4.45 0.82
C GLU A 177 6.94 -4.13 1.74
N TRP A 178 7.13 -4.94 2.77
CA TRP A 178 8.26 -4.84 3.67
C TRP A 178 9.50 -5.52 3.10
N MET A 179 10.67 -4.96 3.37
CA MET A 179 11.97 -5.44 2.89
C MET A 179 13.03 -5.31 3.98
N ASN A 180 13.94 -6.28 4.06
CA ASN A 180 15.12 -6.18 4.91
C ASN A 180 16.35 -5.63 4.17
N HIS A 181 16.19 -5.19 2.93
CA HIS A 181 17.26 -4.62 2.11
C HIS A 181 17.31 -3.11 2.29
N ASP A 182 18.49 -2.60 2.65
CA ASP A 182 18.82 -1.17 2.73
C ASP A 182 19.85 -0.87 1.64
N ALA A 183 19.43 -0.11 0.63
CA ALA A 183 20.23 0.20 -0.55
C ALA A 183 21.56 0.89 -0.15
N GLY A 184 22.68 0.32 -0.59
CA GLY A 184 24.02 0.82 -0.28
C GLY A 184 24.54 0.43 1.11
N SER A 185 23.82 -0.38 1.89
CA SER A 185 24.24 -0.91 3.19
C SER A 185 24.54 -2.41 3.11
N GLU A 186 25.59 -2.87 3.81
CA GLU A 186 25.85 -4.31 4.00
C GLU A 186 25.02 -4.92 5.15
N LYS A 187 24.27 -4.10 5.87
CA LYS A 187 23.42 -4.53 6.98
C LYS A 187 21.99 -4.69 6.52
N ALA A 188 21.31 -5.64 7.15
CA ALA A 188 19.86 -5.75 6.99
C ALA A 188 19.20 -4.44 7.43
N GLY A 189 18.29 -3.93 6.62
CA GLY A 189 17.49 -2.74 6.88
C GLY A 189 16.11 -3.11 7.42
N ASN A 190 15.33 -2.09 7.71
CA ASN A 190 13.92 -2.19 8.07
C ASN A 190 13.14 -1.20 7.20
N MET A 191 12.95 -1.59 5.94
CA MET A 191 12.44 -0.71 4.89
C MET A 191 11.07 -1.15 4.42
N CYS A 192 10.27 -0.22 3.91
CA CYS A 192 9.07 -0.59 3.18
C CYS A 192 8.96 0.17 1.86
N ALA A 193 8.43 -0.51 0.86
CA ALA A 193 8.01 0.06 -0.42
C ALA A 193 6.50 0.28 -0.40
N ILE A 194 6.06 1.44 -0.87
CA ILE A 194 4.65 1.81 -0.97
C ILE A 194 4.35 2.16 -2.43
N GLY A 195 3.41 1.41 -3.01
CA GLY A 195 2.79 1.73 -4.28
C GLY A 195 1.49 2.49 -4.06
N CYS A 196 1.32 3.58 -4.77
CA CYS A 196 0.20 4.51 -4.61
C CYS A 196 -0.61 4.66 -5.91
N MET A 197 -1.65 5.48 -5.85
CA MET A 197 -2.34 5.96 -7.05
C MET A 197 -1.43 6.80 -7.95
N ASP A 198 -0.37 7.37 -7.41
CA ASP A 198 0.73 7.98 -8.16
C ASP A 198 1.65 6.88 -8.75
N PRO A 199 2.20 7.05 -9.97
CA PRO A 199 3.11 6.09 -10.58
C PRO A 199 4.48 5.93 -9.89
N ILE A 200 4.80 6.78 -8.91
CA ILE A 200 6.07 6.76 -8.19
C ILE A 200 5.95 5.86 -6.95
N ILE A 201 6.85 4.89 -6.82
CA ILE A 201 6.97 4.06 -5.63
C ILE A 201 7.88 4.78 -4.63
N THR A 202 7.42 4.90 -3.39
CA THR A 202 8.18 5.53 -2.30
C THR A 202 8.76 4.48 -1.37
N ILE A 203 10.02 4.66 -0.98
CA ILE A 203 10.73 3.75 -0.07
C ILE A 203 11.00 4.49 1.24
N TRP A 204 10.60 3.90 2.36
CA TRP A 204 10.68 4.49 3.69
C TRP A 204 11.48 3.62 4.63
N ASP A 205 12.29 4.25 5.48
CA ASP A 205 13.00 3.61 6.59
C ASP A 205 12.11 3.65 7.84
N LEU A 206 11.70 2.48 8.30
CA LEU A 206 10.80 2.31 9.45
C LEU A 206 11.50 2.52 10.80
N ASP A 207 12.82 2.59 10.80
CA ASP A 207 13.63 2.91 11.98
C ASP A 207 13.81 4.42 12.20
N ILE A 208 13.07 5.24 11.43
CA ILE A 208 13.04 6.69 11.52
C ILE A 208 11.61 7.16 11.78
N GLN A 209 11.41 7.88 12.89
CA GLN A 209 10.14 8.57 13.19
C GLN A 209 10.13 9.97 12.57
N ASP A 210 8.94 10.50 12.33
CA ASP A 210 8.72 11.87 11.85
C ASP A 210 9.39 12.17 10.50
N ALA A 211 9.59 11.12 9.65
CA ALA A 211 10.11 11.30 8.31
C ALA A 211 9.09 12.04 7.44
N ILE A 212 9.50 13.18 6.86
CA ILE A 212 8.64 13.99 5.97
C ILE A 212 8.81 13.57 4.52
N GLU A 213 9.99 13.04 4.15
CA GLU A 213 10.31 12.58 2.81
C GLU A 213 10.69 11.11 2.83
N PRO A 214 10.35 10.33 1.78
CA PRO A 214 10.83 8.97 1.65
C PRO A 214 12.35 8.94 1.52
N THR A 215 12.97 7.84 1.93
CA THR A 215 14.43 7.63 1.80
C THR A 215 14.88 7.75 0.35
N PHE A 216 14.11 7.17 -0.57
CA PHE A 216 14.26 7.36 -2.01
C PHE A 216 12.96 7.02 -2.75
N LYS A 217 12.92 7.38 -4.04
CA LYS A 217 11.77 7.18 -4.93
C LYS A 217 12.19 6.33 -6.13
N LEU A 218 11.35 5.39 -6.54
CA LEU A 218 11.50 4.62 -7.77
C LEU A 218 10.54 5.15 -8.82
N GLY A 219 11.08 5.59 -9.93
CA GLY A 219 10.33 6.28 -10.99
C GLY A 219 10.47 7.79 -10.90
N SER A 220 10.07 8.45 -11.97
CA SER A 220 10.08 9.90 -12.10
C SER A 220 9.01 10.36 -13.06
N LYS A 221 8.17 11.31 -12.63
CA LYS A 221 7.33 12.10 -13.55
C LYS A 221 8.26 12.93 -14.44
N GLY A 222 8.01 12.93 -15.74
CA GLY A 222 8.77 13.78 -16.66
C GLY A 222 8.43 15.26 -16.41
N SER A 223 9.41 16.14 -16.51
CA SER A 223 9.18 17.59 -16.49
C SER A 223 9.83 18.22 -17.71
N ARG A 224 9.00 18.83 -18.58
CA ARG A 224 9.49 19.57 -19.78
C ARG A 224 10.30 20.80 -19.39
N LYS A 225 9.93 21.46 -18.29
CA LYS A 225 10.63 22.68 -17.80
C LYS A 225 12.03 22.36 -17.29
N GLN A 226 12.20 21.23 -16.60
CA GLN A 226 13.47 20.77 -16.05
C GLN A 226 14.26 19.90 -17.00
N ASN A 227 13.76 19.57 -18.19
CA ASN A 227 14.32 18.58 -19.11
C ASN A 227 14.57 17.22 -18.42
N LYS A 228 13.66 16.85 -17.52
CA LYS A 228 13.69 15.57 -16.79
C LYS A 228 12.93 14.54 -17.59
N GLU A 229 13.57 13.42 -17.89
CA GLU A 229 12.94 12.30 -18.59
C GLU A 229 12.04 11.53 -17.62
N GLN A 230 10.84 11.14 -18.08
CA GLN A 230 9.99 10.21 -17.37
C GLN A 230 10.56 8.80 -17.48
N TYR A 231 10.69 8.12 -16.36
CA TYR A 231 11.02 6.70 -16.31
C TYR A 231 10.21 6.01 -15.21
N GLY A 232 10.00 4.70 -15.36
CA GLY A 232 9.14 3.93 -14.46
C GLY A 232 7.71 3.80 -14.97
N HIS A 233 6.79 3.58 -14.05
CA HIS A 233 5.37 3.47 -14.37
C HIS A 233 4.77 4.81 -14.84
N LYS A 234 3.62 4.70 -15.52
CA LYS A 234 2.86 5.85 -16.04
C LYS A 234 1.52 6.02 -15.36
N ASP A 235 1.15 5.07 -14.51
CA ASP A 235 -0.13 5.03 -13.83
C ASP A 235 0.03 4.32 -12.48
N ALA A 236 -1.04 4.26 -11.69
CA ALA A 236 -1.09 3.70 -10.35
C ALA A 236 -0.40 2.35 -10.21
N VAL A 237 0.29 2.14 -9.09
CA VAL A 237 0.98 0.88 -8.75
C VAL A 237 0.07 0.05 -7.85
N LEU A 238 -0.41 -1.10 -8.36
CA LEU A 238 -1.43 -1.92 -7.71
C LEU A 238 -0.86 -3.00 -6.79
N ASP A 239 0.32 -3.53 -7.10
CA ASP A 239 0.94 -4.56 -6.27
C ASP A 239 2.47 -4.50 -6.34
N LEU A 240 3.11 -4.92 -5.26
CA LEU A 240 4.55 -4.98 -5.07
C LEU A 240 4.94 -6.37 -4.59
N SER A 241 6.10 -6.86 -5.01
CA SER A 241 6.69 -8.08 -4.48
C SER A 241 8.20 -7.94 -4.39
N TRP A 242 8.73 -8.12 -3.21
CA TRP A 242 10.16 -8.14 -2.96
C TRP A 242 10.76 -9.53 -3.17
N ASN A 243 11.92 -9.59 -3.81
CA ASN A 243 12.61 -10.84 -4.09
C ASN A 243 13.52 -11.23 -2.92
N THR A 244 13.06 -12.13 -2.07
CA THR A 244 13.79 -12.60 -0.89
C THR A 244 15.07 -13.38 -1.21
N ASN A 245 15.28 -13.81 -2.46
CA ASN A 245 16.48 -14.52 -2.91
C ASN A 245 17.50 -13.59 -3.60
N PHE A 246 17.03 -12.50 -4.20
CA PHE A 246 17.83 -11.41 -4.75
C PHE A 246 17.35 -10.10 -4.11
N GLU A 247 17.82 -9.85 -2.89
CA GLU A 247 17.32 -8.80 -1.99
C GLU A 247 17.31 -7.38 -2.59
N HIS A 248 18.18 -7.11 -3.60
CA HIS A 248 18.21 -5.84 -4.32
C HIS A 248 17.13 -5.72 -5.42
N ILE A 249 16.28 -6.73 -5.62
CA ILE A 249 15.25 -6.71 -6.67
C ILE A 249 13.85 -6.56 -6.05
N LEU A 250 13.12 -5.54 -6.51
CA LEU A 250 11.70 -5.32 -6.26
C LEU A 250 10.93 -5.40 -7.58
N ALA A 251 9.77 -6.05 -7.59
CA ALA A 251 8.84 -6.03 -8.71
C ALA A 251 7.63 -5.18 -8.39
N SER A 252 7.11 -4.47 -9.39
CA SER A 252 5.88 -3.70 -9.29
C SER A 252 4.96 -3.96 -10.48
N GLY A 253 3.64 -4.03 -10.22
CA GLY A 253 2.59 -4.18 -11.22
C GLY A 253 1.69 -2.94 -11.22
N SER A 254 1.29 -2.48 -12.42
CA SER A 254 0.60 -1.21 -12.57
C SER A 254 -0.63 -1.29 -13.48
N VAL A 255 -1.47 -0.28 -13.34
CA VAL A 255 -2.58 0.04 -14.24
C VAL A 255 -2.09 0.31 -15.66
N ASP A 256 -0.86 0.78 -15.84
CA ASP A 256 -0.22 1.03 -17.15
C ASP A 256 0.06 -0.23 -17.97
N GLN A 257 -0.39 -1.41 -17.48
CA GLN A 257 -0.26 -2.71 -18.15
C GLN A 257 1.20 -3.21 -18.23
N THR A 258 2.04 -2.77 -17.31
CA THR A 258 3.44 -3.20 -17.23
C THR A 258 3.78 -3.79 -15.87
N VAL A 259 4.78 -4.67 -15.86
CA VAL A 259 5.51 -5.07 -14.65
C VAL A 259 6.93 -4.55 -14.79
N ILE A 260 7.44 -3.88 -13.78
CA ILE A 260 8.81 -3.39 -13.75
C ILE A 260 9.57 -4.10 -12.64
N LEU A 261 10.76 -4.61 -13.00
CA LEU A 261 11.74 -5.11 -12.04
C LEU A 261 12.75 -3.98 -11.78
N TRP A 262 12.84 -3.57 -10.53
CA TRP A 262 13.70 -2.49 -10.07
C TRP A 262 14.99 -3.04 -9.45
N ASP A 263 16.11 -2.44 -9.77
CA ASP A 263 17.34 -2.58 -9.01
C ASP A 263 17.33 -1.52 -7.90
N MET A 264 17.22 -1.96 -6.65
CA MET A 264 17.09 -1.09 -5.48
C MET A 264 18.39 -0.36 -5.15
N ASP A 265 19.54 -0.95 -5.48
CA ASP A 265 20.85 -0.33 -5.24
C ASP A 265 21.14 0.80 -6.25
N GLU A 266 20.65 0.66 -7.49
CA GLU A 266 20.76 1.67 -8.52
C GLU A 266 19.58 2.66 -8.54
N GLY A 267 18.44 2.28 -7.95
CA GLY A 267 17.20 3.06 -7.99
C GLY A 267 16.60 3.19 -9.39
N GLN A 268 16.89 2.22 -10.28
CA GLN A 268 16.52 2.27 -11.69
C GLN A 268 15.73 1.03 -12.15
N PRO A 269 14.88 1.16 -13.18
CA PRO A 269 14.22 0.01 -13.77
C PRO A 269 15.25 -0.87 -14.52
N HIS A 270 15.38 -2.13 -14.11
CA HIS A 270 16.23 -3.11 -14.76
C HIS A 270 15.53 -3.76 -15.97
N THR A 271 14.27 -4.20 -15.79
CA THR A 271 13.52 -4.89 -16.83
C THR A 271 12.06 -4.47 -16.79
N THR A 272 11.47 -4.20 -17.96
CA THR A 272 10.04 -3.90 -18.10
C THR A 272 9.35 -4.99 -18.92
N ILE A 273 8.33 -5.62 -18.35
CA ILE A 273 7.50 -6.64 -19.00
C ILE A 273 6.21 -5.96 -19.48
N THR A 274 5.92 -6.06 -20.78
CA THR A 274 4.80 -5.38 -21.44
C THR A 274 3.83 -6.37 -22.12
N ALA A 275 3.87 -7.65 -21.76
CA ALA A 275 3.12 -8.73 -22.38
C ALA A 275 1.67 -8.85 -21.85
N PHE A 276 1.02 -7.74 -21.51
CA PHE A 276 -0.31 -7.74 -20.88
C PHE A 276 -1.35 -6.96 -21.68
N GLY A 277 -2.61 -7.36 -21.54
CA GLY A 277 -3.74 -6.74 -22.24
C GLY A 277 -4.55 -5.76 -21.39
N LYS A 278 -4.36 -5.79 -20.07
CA LYS A 278 -5.00 -4.94 -19.05
C LYS A 278 -4.04 -4.73 -17.88
N GLN A 279 -4.51 -4.03 -16.84
CA GLN A 279 -3.78 -3.77 -15.60
C GLN A 279 -3.34 -5.04 -14.87
N ILE A 280 -2.25 -4.92 -14.14
CA ILE A 280 -1.70 -5.99 -13.30
C ILE A 280 -2.21 -5.79 -11.88
N GLN A 281 -3.09 -6.69 -11.44
CA GLN A 281 -3.74 -6.59 -10.14
C GLN A 281 -2.90 -7.20 -9.00
N SER A 282 -2.10 -8.22 -9.33
CA SER A 282 -1.29 -8.89 -8.32
C SER A 282 -0.08 -9.56 -8.94
N LEU A 283 1.02 -9.63 -8.19
CA LEU A 283 2.23 -10.30 -8.61
C LEU A 283 2.99 -10.86 -7.41
N GLU A 284 3.75 -11.94 -7.62
CA GLU A 284 4.55 -12.54 -6.56
C GLU A 284 5.76 -13.27 -7.11
N PHE A 285 6.95 -12.99 -6.54
CA PHE A 285 8.13 -13.78 -6.81
C PHE A 285 7.98 -15.20 -6.26
N HIS A 286 8.54 -16.15 -6.98
CA HIS A 286 8.55 -17.53 -6.51
C HIS A 286 9.46 -17.67 -5.27
N PRO A 287 9.01 -18.33 -4.19
CA PRO A 287 9.73 -18.34 -2.92
C PRO A 287 11.11 -19.04 -2.95
N GLN A 288 11.39 -19.87 -3.95
CA GLN A 288 12.65 -20.60 -4.09
C GLN A 288 13.38 -20.35 -5.42
N GLU A 289 12.67 -19.98 -6.47
CA GLU A 289 13.23 -19.70 -7.81
C GLU A 289 13.31 -18.20 -8.03
N ALA A 290 14.42 -17.59 -7.64
CA ALA A 290 14.61 -16.14 -7.62
C ALA A 290 14.28 -15.41 -8.93
N GLN A 291 14.33 -16.11 -10.06
CA GLN A 291 14.08 -15.56 -11.38
C GLN A 291 12.64 -15.74 -11.89
N SER A 292 11.79 -16.41 -11.13
CA SER A 292 10.40 -16.70 -11.53
C SER A 292 9.44 -15.75 -10.86
N ILE A 293 8.60 -15.07 -11.65
CA ILE A 293 7.54 -14.19 -11.16
C ILE A 293 6.19 -14.60 -11.73
N LEU A 294 5.21 -14.71 -10.84
CA LEU A 294 3.81 -14.98 -11.16
C LEU A 294 3.06 -13.66 -11.21
N THR A 295 2.22 -13.45 -12.22
CA THR A 295 1.46 -12.22 -12.38
C THR A 295 0.00 -12.54 -12.65
N GLY A 296 -0.89 -11.78 -12.02
CA GLY A 296 -2.32 -11.82 -12.23
C GLY A 296 -2.79 -10.54 -12.94
N CYS A 297 -3.47 -10.71 -14.06
CA CYS A 297 -3.91 -9.60 -14.89
C CYS A 297 -5.45 -9.55 -14.96
N ALA A 298 -6.01 -8.36 -15.04
CA ALA A 298 -7.45 -8.16 -15.23
C ALA A 298 -7.97 -8.65 -16.59
N ASP A 299 -7.08 -9.13 -17.48
CA ASP A 299 -7.48 -9.81 -18.72
C ASP A 299 -7.93 -11.27 -18.53
N GLY A 300 -7.91 -11.76 -17.28
CA GLY A 300 -8.28 -13.13 -16.91
C GLY A 300 -7.17 -14.16 -17.16
N PHE A 301 -5.93 -13.70 -17.29
CA PHE A 301 -4.77 -14.58 -17.39
C PHE A 301 -3.85 -14.44 -16.18
N VAL A 302 -3.38 -15.59 -15.73
CA VAL A 302 -2.23 -15.70 -14.85
C VAL A 302 -1.03 -16.09 -15.70
N ARG A 303 0.08 -15.37 -15.56
CA ARG A 303 1.30 -15.60 -16.35
C ARG A 303 2.48 -15.82 -15.44
N LEU A 304 3.31 -16.79 -15.78
CA LEU A 304 4.58 -17.06 -15.15
C LEU A 304 5.70 -16.68 -16.11
N PHE A 305 6.56 -15.79 -15.67
CA PHE A 305 7.71 -15.30 -16.41
C PHE A 305 9.02 -15.80 -15.80
N ASP A 306 10.00 -16.03 -16.66
CA ASP A 306 11.41 -16.24 -16.28
C ASP A 306 12.18 -14.94 -16.59
N CYS A 307 12.66 -14.27 -15.53
CA CYS A 307 13.30 -12.96 -15.61
C CYS A 307 14.80 -12.99 -15.94
N ARG A 308 15.39 -14.16 -16.26
CA ARG A 308 16.81 -14.28 -16.58
C ARG A 308 17.21 -13.64 -17.90
N ASP A 309 16.29 -13.62 -18.84
CA ASP A 309 16.50 -13.06 -20.17
C ASP A 309 15.60 -11.85 -20.38
N SER A 310 16.15 -10.66 -20.16
CA SER A 310 15.41 -9.41 -20.27
C SER A 310 14.90 -9.13 -21.69
N GLU A 311 15.58 -9.65 -22.74
CA GLU A 311 15.15 -9.50 -24.14
C GLU A 311 14.05 -10.50 -24.51
N GLY A 312 14.08 -11.70 -23.91
CA GLY A 312 13.13 -12.79 -24.17
C GLY A 312 11.91 -12.82 -23.28
N VAL A 313 11.92 -12.10 -22.15
CA VAL A 313 10.86 -12.18 -21.12
C VAL A 313 9.45 -11.88 -21.66
N ASN A 314 9.32 -10.95 -22.57
CA ASN A 314 8.04 -10.58 -23.20
C ASN A 314 7.50 -11.63 -24.21
N SER A 315 8.30 -12.61 -24.58
CA SER A 315 7.93 -13.62 -25.59
C SER A 315 7.79 -15.03 -25.05
N SER A 316 8.13 -15.28 -23.77
CA SER A 316 8.15 -16.60 -23.16
C SER A 316 7.44 -16.62 -21.81
N SER A 317 6.11 -16.55 -21.81
CA SER A 317 5.30 -16.77 -20.61
C SER A 317 4.58 -18.12 -20.64
N ILE A 318 4.41 -18.69 -19.46
CA ILE A 318 3.48 -19.83 -19.27
C ILE A 318 2.17 -19.25 -18.75
N GLU A 319 1.04 -19.66 -19.34
CA GLU A 319 -0.24 -19.01 -19.08
C GLU A 319 -1.31 -19.99 -18.57
N TRP A 320 -2.14 -19.48 -17.67
CA TRP A 320 -3.40 -20.10 -17.23
C TRP A 320 -4.51 -19.09 -17.41
N LYS A 321 -5.60 -19.53 -18.05
CA LYS A 321 -6.79 -18.71 -18.21
C LYS A 321 -7.80 -19.06 -17.14
N VAL A 322 -8.34 -18.06 -16.48
CA VAL A 322 -9.44 -18.15 -15.53
C VAL A 322 -10.65 -17.38 -16.03
N ASP A 323 -11.82 -17.70 -15.50
CA ASP A 323 -13.02 -16.91 -15.73
C ASP A 323 -13.02 -15.73 -14.74
N GLY A 324 -13.25 -14.52 -15.23
CA GLY A 324 -13.18 -13.29 -14.46
C GLY A 324 -11.81 -12.60 -14.51
N GLU A 325 -11.72 -11.46 -13.84
CA GLU A 325 -10.47 -10.71 -13.67
C GLU A 325 -9.68 -11.30 -12.49
N VAL A 326 -8.36 -11.40 -12.63
CA VAL A 326 -7.51 -11.92 -11.57
C VAL A 326 -7.23 -10.78 -10.58
N GLU A 327 -7.59 -10.98 -9.30
CA GLU A 327 -7.38 -9.99 -8.24
C GLU A 327 -6.19 -10.34 -7.36
N LYS A 328 -6.00 -11.62 -7.06
CA LYS A 328 -4.89 -12.07 -6.20
C LYS A 328 -4.25 -13.33 -6.78
N VAL A 329 -2.93 -13.37 -6.73
CA VAL A 329 -2.14 -14.58 -6.97
C VAL A 329 -1.21 -14.81 -5.77
N LEU A 330 -1.01 -16.09 -5.41
CA LEU A 330 -0.15 -16.42 -4.27
C LEU A 330 0.45 -17.81 -4.46
N TRP A 331 1.77 -17.93 -4.31
CA TRP A 331 2.47 -19.21 -4.28
C TRP A 331 2.17 -20.00 -3.00
N HIS A 332 2.09 -21.30 -3.13
CA HIS A 332 2.01 -22.15 -1.96
C HIS A 332 3.38 -22.18 -1.24
N PRO A 333 3.45 -21.80 0.06
CA PRO A 333 4.74 -21.49 0.72
C PRO A 333 5.66 -22.72 0.87
N THR A 334 5.11 -23.93 0.99
CA THR A 334 5.87 -25.19 1.17
C THR A 334 5.86 -26.09 -0.06
N GLN A 335 4.79 -26.05 -0.85
CA GLN A 335 4.65 -26.82 -2.10
C GLN A 335 4.76 -25.85 -3.28
N THR A 336 5.94 -25.34 -3.52
CA THR A 336 6.21 -24.21 -4.40
C THR A 336 5.94 -24.44 -5.89
N ASP A 337 5.56 -25.63 -6.30
CA ASP A 337 5.04 -25.89 -7.65
C ASP A 337 3.59 -25.46 -7.83
N TYR A 338 2.89 -25.14 -6.75
CA TYR A 338 1.47 -24.80 -6.76
C TYR A 338 1.23 -23.34 -6.39
N PHE A 339 0.14 -22.80 -6.93
CA PHE A 339 -0.31 -21.47 -6.62
C PHE A 339 -1.84 -21.37 -6.60
N ILE A 340 -2.35 -20.34 -5.95
CA ILE A 340 -3.77 -20.03 -5.91
C ILE A 340 -4.03 -18.70 -6.59
N VAL A 341 -5.23 -18.57 -7.14
CA VAL A 341 -5.73 -17.40 -7.84
C VAL A 341 -7.08 -17.02 -7.26
N GLY A 342 -7.26 -15.77 -6.88
CA GLY A 342 -8.55 -15.18 -6.52
C GLY A 342 -9.03 -14.26 -7.63
N THR A 343 -10.33 -14.29 -7.92
CA THR A 343 -10.93 -13.50 -8.99
C THR A 343 -11.98 -12.52 -8.49
N ASN A 344 -12.30 -11.53 -9.31
CA ASN A 344 -13.29 -10.48 -9.03
C ASN A 344 -14.72 -11.01 -8.84
N ASP A 345 -15.02 -12.18 -9.39
CA ASP A 345 -16.31 -12.85 -9.18
C ASP A 345 -16.36 -13.67 -7.88
N GLY A 346 -15.28 -13.70 -7.07
CA GLY A 346 -15.22 -14.44 -5.80
C GLY A 346 -14.89 -15.92 -5.95
N THR A 347 -14.27 -16.33 -7.06
CA THR A 347 -13.85 -17.71 -7.29
C THR A 347 -12.38 -17.89 -6.92
N LEU A 348 -12.05 -19.00 -6.28
CA LEU A 348 -10.68 -19.44 -6.05
C LEU A 348 -10.33 -20.56 -7.03
N HIS A 349 -9.15 -20.46 -7.65
CA HIS A 349 -8.60 -21.46 -8.56
C HIS A 349 -7.24 -21.93 -8.06
N TYR A 350 -6.99 -23.22 -8.04
CA TYR A 350 -5.71 -23.79 -7.64
C TYR A 350 -5.05 -24.47 -8.85
N ALA A 351 -3.78 -24.24 -9.05
CA ALA A 351 -3.05 -24.66 -10.22
C ALA A 351 -1.65 -25.19 -9.89
N ASP A 352 -1.10 -25.97 -10.82
CA ASP A 352 0.27 -26.50 -10.80
C ASP A 352 1.07 -25.88 -11.95
N LYS A 353 2.21 -25.22 -11.63
CA LYS A 353 3.07 -24.56 -12.65
C LYS A 353 3.60 -25.55 -13.71
N ARG A 354 3.66 -26.86 -13.37
CA ARG A 354 4.11 -27.94 -14.29
C ARG A 354 3.04 -28.37 -15.29
N SER A 355 1.78 -27.91 -15.08
CA SER A 355 0.64 -28.25 -15.93
C SER A 355 0.02 -26.99 -16.54
N PRO A 356 0.68 -26.38 -17.55
CA PRO A 356 0.22 -25.13 -18.15
C PRO A 356 -1.22 -25.22 -18.67
N GLY A 357 -2.01 -24.17 -18.42
CA GLY A 357 -3.37 -24.06 -18.87
C GLY A 357 -4.37 -24.98 -18.16
N GLN A 358 -3.97 -25.73 -17.13
CA GLN A 358 -4.85 -26.63 -16.39
C GLN A 358 -5.00 -26.14 -14.93
N LEU A 359 -6.25 -26.05 -14.48
CA LEU A 359 -6.62 -25.80 -13.10
C LEU A 359 -6.87 -27.15 -12.41
N LEU A 360 -6.36 -27.33 -11.21
CA LEU A 360 -6.58 -28.55 -10.43
C LEU A 360 -8.00 -28.59 -9.87
N TRP A 361 -8.43 -27.45 -9.31
CA TRP A 361 -9.80 -27.25 -8.86
C TRP A 361 -10.18 -25.77 -8.92
N SER A 362 -11.49 -25.51 -8.94
CA SER A 362 -12.08 -24.18 -8.81
C SER A 362 -13.25 -24.23 -7.85
N VAL A 363 -13.38 -23.24 -6.99
CA VAL A 363 -14.48 -23.15 -6.03
C VAL A 363 -14.99 -21.71 -5.95
N LYS A 364 -16.31 -21.55 -6.01
CA LYS A 364 -16.96 -20.28 -5.71
C LYS A 364 -16.89 -20.04 -4.21
N ALA A 365 -15.90 -19.27 -3.79
CA ALA A 365 -15.61 -19.02 -2.39
C ALA A 365 -16.51 -17.93 -1.81
N HIS A 366 -16.71 -16.84 -2.53
CA HIS A 366 -17.44 -15.64 -2.11
C HIS A 366 -18.40 -15.18 -3.22
N ASN A 367 -19.31 -14.26 -2.87
CA ASN A 367 -20.26 -13.70 -3.84
C ASN A 367 -19.70 -12.46 -4.55
N GLU A 368 -18.74 -11.79 -3.92
CA GLU A 368 -18.05 -10.63 -4.41
C GLU A 368 -16.55 -10.92 -4.57
N GLU A 369 -15.80 -9.94 -4.97
CA GLU A 369 -14.37 -9.94 -5.26
C GLU A 369 -13.52 -10.48 -4.11
N ILE A 370 -12.48 -11.24 -4.43
CA ILE A 370 -11.47 -11.74 -3.50
C ILE A 370 -10.48 -10.61 -3.20
N SER A 371 -10.52 -10.08 -1.99
CA SER A 371 -9.62 -9.02 -1.53
C SER A 371 -8.32 -9.54 -0.90
N GLY A 372 -8.32 -10.79 -0.44
CA GLY A 372 -7.12 -11.38 0.17
C GLY A 372 -7.16 -12.90 0.18
N VAL A 373 -5.97 -13.51 0.07
CA VAL A 373 -5.76 -14.96 0.16
C VAL A 373 -4.48 -15.20 0.94
N CYS A 374 -4.48 -16.14 1.90
CA CYS A 374 -3.28 -16.55 2.62
C CYS A 374 -3.23 -18.05 2.81
N PHE A 375 -2.07 -18.66 2.58
CA PHE A 375 -1.76 -20.00 3.01
C PHE A 375 -1.17 -20.00 4.41
N ASN A 376 -1.44 -21.06 5.17
CA ASN A 376 -0.81 -21.24 6.47
C ASN A 376 0.51 -22.00 6.32
N ASN A 377 1.62 -21.40 6.77
CA ASN A 377 2.96 -21.99 6.66
C ASN A 377 3.15 -23.26 7.51
N GLN A 378 2.39 -23.41 8.60
CA GLN A 378 2.48 -24.56 9.51
C GLN A 378 1.50 -25.67 9.12
N MET A 379 0.39 -25.32 8.46
CA MET A 379 -0.65 -26.25 8.02
C MET A 379 -0.85 -26.11 6.51
N PRO A 380 -0.15 -26.93 5.69
CA PRO A 380 -0.15 -26.77 4.24
C PRO A 380 -1.52 -26.92 3.56
N ASN A 381 -2.47 -27.52 4.24
CA ASN A 381 -3.84 -27.71 3.74
C ASN A 381 -4.84 -26.66 4.28
N LEU A 382 -4.37 -25.67 5.03
CA LEU A 382 -5.20 -24.57 5.52
C LEU A 382 -5.01 -23.36 4.62
N LEU A 383 -6.11 -22.88 4.07
CA LEU A 383 -6.20 -21.70 3.26
C LEU A 383 -7.23 -20.75 3.87
N THR A 384 -6.97 -19.46 3.82
CA THR A 384 -7.91 -18.40 4.19
C THR A 384 -8.16 -17.49 3.01
N SER A 385 -9.39 -17.01 2.87
CA SER A 385 -9.78 -16.04 1.86
C SER A 385 -10.68 -14.97 2.45
N THR A 386 -10.54 -13.74 1.98
CA THR A 386 -11.41 -12.60 2.28
C THR A 386 -12.02 -12.02 1.03
N SER A 387 -13.11 -11.32 1.20
CA SER A 387 -13.83 -10.70 0.10
C SER A 387 -14.35 -9.32 0.49
N THR A 388 -14.60 -8.50 -0.51
CA THR A 388 -15.27 -7.21 -0.38
C THR A 388 -16.70 -7.33 0.18
N GLU A 389 -17.29 -8.54 0.21
CA GLU A 389 -18.55 -8.79 0.94
C GLU A 389 -18.41 -8.69 2.48
N GLY A 390 -17.20 -8.47 3.03
CA GLY A 390 -16.97 -8.31 4.47
C GLY A 390 -16.74 -9.62 5.23
N THR A 391 -16.47 -10.73 4.54
CA THR A 391 -16.34 -12.07 5.14
C THR A 391 -14.94 -12.65 5.00
N LEU A 392 -14.53 -13.41 6.04
CA LEU A 392 -13.38 -14.32 6.04
C LEU A 392 -13.90 -15.75 5.95
N LYS A 393 -13.31 -16.55 5.07
CA LYS A 393 -13.56 -18.00 5.01
C LYS A 393 -12.27 -18.80 5.18
N VAL A 394 -12.38 -19.90 5.91
CA VAL A 394 -11.29 -20.85 6.14
C VAL A 394 -11.61 -22.14 5.42
N TRP A 395 -10.63 -22.66 4.69
CA TRP A 395 -10.75 -23.82 3.83
C TRP A 395 -9.75 -24.88 4.24
N ASN A 396 -10.20 -26.13 4.20
CA ASN A 396 -9.33 -27.30 4.20
C ASN A 396 -9.27 -27.82 2.76
N PHE A 397 -8.11 -27.80 2.15
CA PHE A 397 -7.94 -28.17 0.74
C PHE A 397 -6.88 -29.25 0.56
N ASP A 398 -6.97 -29.92 -0.56
CA ASP A 398 -5.95 -30.84 -1.06
C ASP A 398 -5.73 -30.62 -2.56
N GLY A 399 -4.99 -31.49 -3.23
CA GLY A 399 -4.75 -31.37 -4.68
C GLY A 399 -6.00 -31.55 -5.56
N THR A 400 -7.16 -31.89 -5.00
CA THR A 400 -8.36 -32.26 -5.75
C THR A 400 -9.58 -31.39 -5.44
N GLU A 401 -9.71 -30.91 -4.22
CA GLU A 401 -10.86 -30.11 -3.78
C GLU A 401 -10.51 -29.18 -2.60
N ALA A 402 -11.34 -28.16 -2.40
CA ALA A 402 -11.33 -27.30 -1.23
C ALA A 402 -12.68 -27.40 -0.49
N LYS A 403 -12.63 -27.62 0.82
CA LYS A 403 -13.79 -27.75 1.69
C LYS A 403 -13.88 -26.58 2.65
N HIS A 404 -15.01 -25.91 2.66
CA HIS A 404 -15.31 -24.84 3.61
C HIS A 404 -15.35 -25.40 5.05
N VAL A 405 -14.65 -24.74 5.97
CA VAL A 405 -14.54 -25.13 7.38
C VAL A 405 -15.20 -24.12 8.30
N TYR A 406 -14.94 -22.84 8.06
CA TYR A 406 -15.39 -21.75 8.94
C TYR A 406 -15.58 -20.48 8.16
N GLU A 407 -16.52 -19.66 8.60
CA GLU A 407 -16.80 -18.34 8.07
C GLU A 407 -16.99 -17.34 9.21
N HIS A 408 -16.47 -16.15 9.02
CA HIS A 408 -16.62 -15.03 9.94
C HIS A 408 -16.96 -13.76 9.16
N GLU A 409 -18.00 -13.06 9.58
CA GLU A 409 -18.41 -11.78 9.02
C GLU A 409 -17.89 -10.66 9.93
N PHE A 410 -17.16 -9.72 9.34
CA PHE A 410 -16.69 -8.53 10.03
C PHE A 410 -17.65 -7.36 9.77
N ASN A 411 -17.98 -6.58 10.81
CA ASN A 411 -18.79 -5.38 10.66
C ASN A 411 -17.95 -4.17 10.16
N MET A 412 -16.90 -4.42 9.39
CA MET A 412 -15.93 -3.42 8.90
C MET A 412 -16.28 -2.88 7.51
N GLY A 413 -17.45 -3.19 6.97
CA GLY A 413 -17.78 -2.90 5.57
C GLY A 413 -17.05 -3.82 4.63
N ARG A 414 -16.59 -3.29 3.49
CA ARG A 414 -15.76 -4.05 2.56
C ARG A 414 -14.41 -4.32 3.21
N LEU A 415 -13.94 -5.58 3.12
CA LEU A 415 -12.56 -5.90 3.46
C LEU A 415 -11.69 -5.64 2.22
N GLN A 416 -10.76 -4.72 2.35
CA GLN A 416 -9.90 -4.29 1.24
C GLN A 416 -8.62 -5.13 1.14
N CYS A 417 -8.08 -5.55 2.27
CA CYS A 417 -6.84 -6.30 2.32
C CYS A 417 -6.80 -7.27 3.51
N MET A 418 -5.93 -8.28 3.40
CA MET A 418 -5.63 -9.24 4.45
C MET A 418 -4.15 -9.62 4.39
N ARG A 419 -3.51 -9.71 5.55
CA ARG A 419 -2.15 -10.25 5.69
C ARG A 419 -2.07 -11.18 6.90
N GLN A 420 -1.15 -12.13 6.83
CA GLN A 420 -0.89 -13.13 7.87
C GLN A 420 0.33 -12.71 8.70
N CYS A 421 0.24 -12.88 10.02
CA CYS A 421 1.38 -12.66 10.91
C CYS A 421 2.47 -13.69 10.63
N PRO A 422 3.72 -13.27 10.42
CA PRO A 422 4.83 -14.16 10.10
C PRO A 422 5.10 -15.21 11.18
N GLU A 423 5.02 -14.84 12.46
CA GLU A 423 5.34 -15.71 13.61
C GLU A 423 4.17 -16.59 14.04
N ASP A 424 2.94 -16.08 13.95
CA ASP A 424 1.73 -16.88 14.22
C ASP A 424 0.80 -16.91 12.99
N PRO A 425 0.95 -17.89 12.10
CA PRO A 425 0.19 -17.97 10.87
C PRO A 425 -1.31 -18.27 11.06
N TYR A 426 -1.80 -18.25 12.28
CA TYR A 426 -3.24 -18.27 12.60
C TYR A 426 -3.78 -16.89 12.94
N THR A 427 -2.91 -15.93 13.13
CA THR A 427 -3.25 -14.52 13.35
C THR A 427 -3.22 -13.76 12.03
N LEU A 428 -4.33 -13.10 11.72
CA LEU A 428 -4.54 -12.37 10.48
C LEU A 428 -4.91 -10.93 10.81
N ALA A 429 -4.41 -10.00 10.01
CA ALA A 429 -4.81 -8.58 10.05
C ALA A 429 -5.63 -8.24 8.81
N PHE A 430 -6.60 -7.34 8.96
CA PHE A 430 -7.56 -6.95 7.94
C PHE A 430 -7.68 -5.43 7.87
N GLY A 431 -7.77 -4.91 6.66
CA GLY A 431 -8.16 -3.54 6.39
C GLY A 431 -9.60 -3.45 5.87
N GLY A 432 -10.37 -2.47 6.34
CA GLY A 432 -11.76 -2.28 5.96
C GLY A 432 -12.18 -0.81 5.90
N GLU A 433 -13.45 -0.58 5.54
CA GLU A 433 -14.02 0.75 5.33
C GLU A 433 -14.71 1.34 6.58
N LYS A 434 -15.00 0.52 7.58
CA LYS A 434 -15.72 0.97 8.78
C LYS A 434 -14.94 0.66 10.04
N PRO A 435 -15.08 1.46 11.10
CA PRO A 435 -14.44 1.20 12.39
C PRO A 435 -14.79 -0.19 12.99
N PRO A 436 -13.80 -0.87 13.58
CA PRO A 436 -12.38 -0.58 13.52
C PRO A 436 -11.82 -0.86 12.11
N ARG A 437 -11.15 0.11 11.49
CA ARG A 437 -10.68 0.01 10.10
C ARG A 437 -9.56 -1.00 9.90
N CYS A 438 -8.76 -1.20 10.94
CA CYS A 438 -7.79 -2.29 11.05
C CYS A 438 -8.21 -3.22 12.19
N ALA A 439 -8.23 -4.52 11.95
CA ALA A 439 -8.57 -5.53 12.94
C ALA A 439 -7.64 -6.74 12.86
N ILE A 440 -7.39 -7.34 14.01
CA ILE A 440 -6.64 -8.57 14.14
C ILE A 440 -7.58 -9.68 14.58
N PHE A 441 -7.47 -10.82 13.92
CA PHE A 441 -8.29 -11.99 14.24
C PHE A 441 -7.47 -13.26 14.24
N ASN A 442 -7.59 -14.06 15.31
CA ASN A 442 -6.92 -15.37 15.39
C ASN A 442 -7.93 -16.47 15.07
N ILE A 443 -7.70 -17.17 13.97
CA ILE A 443 -8.60 -18.25 13.50
C ILE A 443 -8.62 -19.48 14.42
N LYS A 444 -7.61 -19.64 15.33
CA LYS A 444 -7.63 -20.66 16.40
C LYS A 444 -8.80 -20.47 17.37
N ASN A 445 -9.40 -19.28 17.44
CA ASN A 445 -10.58 -19.05 18.29
C ASN A 445 -11.80 -19.86 17.82
N SER A 446 -11.82 -20.30 16.56
CA SER A 446 -12.89 -21.14 16.03
C SER A 446 -12.70 -22.62 16.42
N ILE A 447 -13.71 -23.19 17.08
CA ILE A 447 -13.76 -24.62 17.42
C ILE A 447 -13.75 -25.48 16.15
N ALA A 448 -14.39 -25.03 15.08
CA ALA A 448 -14.42 -25.76 13.81
C ALA A 448 -13.02 -25.87 13.19
N VAL A 449 -12.24 -24.78 13.22
CA VAL A 449 -10.86 -24.76 12.74
C VAL A 449 -9.99 -25.69 13.59
N ARG A 450 -10.01 -25.55 14.92
CA ARG A 450 -9.22 -26.42 15.81
C ARG A 450 -9.50 -27.91 15.59
N ARG A 451 -10.77 -28.30 15.50
CA ARG A 451 -11.16 -29.71 15.28
C ARG A 451 -10.74 -30.23 13.92
N THR A 452 -10.86 -29.43 12.87
CA THR A 452 -10.54 -29.86 11.50
C THR A 452 -9.05 -30.05 11.31
N PHE A 453 -8.24 -29.18 11.88
CA PHE A 453 -6.78 -29.16 11.69
C PHE A 453 -6.01 -29.79 12.87
N GLY A 454 -6.71 -30.31 13.89
CA GLY A 454 -6.09 -30.95 15.04
C GLY A 454 -5.28 -30.00 15.92
N ILE A 455 -5.66 -28.70 15.95
CA ILE A 455 -5.00 -27.70 16.78
C ILE A 455 -5.48 -27.87 18.22
N PRO A 456 -4.56 -27.99 19.20
CA PRO A 456 -4.95 -28.16 20.62
C PRO A 456 -5.75 -26.95 21.10
N ASP A 457 -6.58 -27.17 22.11
CA ASP A 457 -7.25 -26.06 22.81
C ASP A 457 -6.18 -25.18 23.48
N ALA A 458 -6.37 -23.86 23.43
CA ALA A 458 -5.54 -22.97 24.23
C ALA A 458 -5.75 -23.27 25.72
N GLU A 459 -4.67 -23.47 26.46
CA GLU A 459 -4.70 -23.67 27.90
C GLU A 459 -5.19 -22.44 28.67
#